data_25dcf2f193632807ce4a85c17dfa97e4
#
_entry.id   25dcf2f193632807ce4a85c17dfa97e4
#
_cell.length_a   1.000
_cell.length_b   1.000
_cell.length_c   1.000
_cell.angle_alpha   90.00
_cell.angle_beta   90.00
_cell.angle_gamma   90.00
#
_symmetry.space_group_name_H-M   'P 1'
#
loop_
_entity.id
_entity.type
_entity.pdbx_description
1 polymer ?
#
loop_
_entity_poly.entity_id
_entity_poly.type
_entity_poly.pdbx_seq_one_letter_code
_entity_poly.pdbx_strand_id
1 'polypeptide(L)'
;MFAEIITIGDELLIGQVTDTNSAWMGRELNKVGIEVIRVVSVRDRADEIIEAVDASMKRANIVLVTGGLGPTKDDITKQTLCKYFGTRLIFSEAVFENVKRVLAGKIPMNALNKSQAMVPEDCIVINNRVGSASVLSLIHISEPTRPISIS
;
A
#
# COMPACT_ATOMS: atom_id res chain seq x y z
N MET A 1 -21.23 0.16 -2.20
CA MET A 1 -19.87 0.74 -2.17
C MET A 1 -18.97 -0.15 -3.00
N PHE A 2 -18.20 0.45 -3.89
CA PHE A 2 -17.33 -0.27 -4.81
C PHE A 2 -15.86 -0.10 -4.43
N ALA A 3 -15.10 -1.17 -4.59
CA ALA A 3 -13.66 -1.17 -4.40
C ALA A 3 -12.92 -1.66 -5.65
N GLU A 4 -11.73 -1.15 -5.87
CA GLU A 4 -10.74 -1.70 -6.80
C GLU A 4 -9.48 -2.09 -6.04
N ILE A 5 -8.81 -3.13 -6.51
CA ILE A 5 -7.56 -3.61 -5.92
C ILE A 5 -6.46 -3.46 -6.96
N ILE A 6 -5.36 -2.82 -6.57
CA ILE A 6 -4.15 -2.69 -7.39
C ILE A 6 -3.06 -3.53 -6.73
N THR A 7 -2.51 -4.47 -7.47
CA THR A 7 -1.35 -5.25 -7.01
C THR A 7 -0.10 -4.79 -7.76
N ILE A 8 0.96 -4.54 -7.03
CA ILE A 8 2.22 -4.04 -7.59
C ILE A 8 3.29 -5.11 -7.42
N GLY A 9 3.89 -5.54 -8.51
CA GLY A 9 4.98 -6.50 -8.48
C GLY A 9 5.19 -7.17 -9.83
N ASP A 10 6.42 -7.14 -10.32
CA ASP A 10 6.81 -7.79 -11.56
C ASP A 10 6.61 -9.31 -11.47
N GLU A 11 6.84 -9.89 -10.30
CA GLU A 11 6.71 -11.33 -10.02
C GLU A 11 5.29 -11.86 -10.25
N LEU A 12 4.28 -11.02 -10.08
CA LEU A 12 2.88 -11.38 -10.33
C LEU A 12 2.61 -11.50 -11.83
N LEU A 13 3.16 -10.57 -12.61
CA LEU A 13 2.94 -10.49 -14.05
C LEU A 13 3.67 -11.60 -14.83
N ILE A 14 4.83 -12.03 -14.35
CA ILE A 14 5.58 -13.11 -14.98
C ILE A 14 5.23 -14.50 -14.44
N GLY A 15 4.25 -14.57 -13.54
CA GLY A 15 3.74 -15.83 -13.03
C GLY A 15 4.59 -16.54 -12.00
N GLN A 16 5.59 -15.86 -11.41
CA GLN A 16 6.41 -16.44 -10.34
C GLN A 16 5.65 -16.61 -9.03
N VAL A 17 4.67 -15.75 -8.79
CA VAL A 17 3.86 -15.75 -7.57
C VAL A 17 2.40 -15.63 -7.95
N THR A 18 1.55 -16.40 -7.27
CA THR A 18 0.10 -16.29 -7.44
C THR A 18 -0.45 -15.19 -6.54
N ASP A 19 -1.33 -14.36 -7.08
CA ASP A 19 -2.01 -13.30 -6.34
C ASP A 19 -3.09 -13.87 -5.40
N THR A 20 -2.68 -14.31 -4.23
CA THR A 20 -3.58 -14.79 -3.19
C THR A 20 -4.17 -13.65 -2.34
N ASN A 21 -3.48 -12.51 -2.28
CA ASN A 21 -3.90 -11.37 -1.47
C ASN A 21 -5.18 -10.73 -2.02
N SER A 22 -5.28 -10.53 -3.32
CA SER A 22 -6.49 -9.97 -3.94
C SER A 22 -7.70 -10.88 -3.74
N ALA A 23 -7.51 -12.19 -3.87
CA ALA A 23 -8.59 -13.15 -3.63
C ALA A 23 -9.08 -13.11 -2.19
N TRP A 24 -8.17 -13.02 -1.23
CA TRP A 24 -8.52 -12.90 0.18
C TRP A 24 -9.23 -11.57 0.46
N MET A 25 -8.66 -10.46 0.00
CA MET A 25 -9.28 -9.14 0.18
C MET A 25 -10.68 -9.07 -0.41
N GLY A 26 -10.86 -9.63 -1.60
CA GLY A 26 -12.18 -9.69 -2.25
C GLY A 26 -13.22 -10.40 -1.40
N ARG A 27 -12.85 -11.54 -0.83
CA ARG A 27 -13.74 -12.29 0.08
C ARG A 27 -14.08 -11.50 1.34
N GLU A 28 -13.09 -10.89 1.96
CA GLU A 28 -13.30 -10.13 3.21
C GLU A 28 -14.16 -8.88 2.98
N LEU A 29 -13.90 -8.16 1.89
CA LEU A 29 -14.70 -6.99 1.52
C LEU A 29 -16.15 -7.35 1.22
N ASN A 30 -16.38 -8.46 0.52
CA ASN A 30 -17.73 -8.93 0.21
C ASN A 30 -18.53 -9.24 1.47
N LYS A 31 -17.90 -9.78 2.53
CA LYS A 31 -18.57 -10.07 3.80
C LYS A 31 -19.13 -8.80 4.46
N VAL A 32 -18.55 -7.65 4.21
CA VAL A 32 -19.00 -6.38 4.79
C VAL A 32 -19.77 -5.51 3.77
N GLY A 33 -20.20 -6.09 2.66
CA GLY A 33 -21.03 -5.42 1.67
C GLY A 33 -20.29 -4.48 0.72
N ILE A 34 -18.97 -4.64 0.59
CA ILE A 34 -18.15 -3.89 -0.36
C ILE A 34 -17.86 -4.79 -1.57
N GLU A 35 -18.29 -4.34 -2.74
CA GLU A 35 -18.13 -5.08 -3.98
C GLU A 35 -16.80 -4.71 -4.65
N VAL A 36 -15.95 -5.69 -4.89
CA VAL A 36 -14.73 -5.50 -5.69
C VAL A 36 -15.10 -5.63 -7.16
N ILE A 37 -14.99 -4.52 -7.88
CA ILE A 37 -15.37 -4.46 -9.29
C ILE A 37 -14.20 -4.69 -10.24
N ARG A 38 -12.96 -4.58 -9.75
CA ARG A 38 -11.77 -4.76 -10.58
C ARG A 38 -10.54 -5.08 -9.74
N VAL A 39 -9.69 -5.96 -10.27
CA VAL A 39 -8.34 -6.20 -9.77
C VAL A 39 -7.37 -5.94 -10.92
N VAL A 40 -6.36 -5.10 -10.67
CA VAL A 40 -5.36 -4.71 -11.68
C VAL A 40 -3.97 -5.02 -11.13
N SER A 41 -3.15 -5.70 -11.90
CA SER A 41 -1.74 -5.93 -11.57
C SER A 41 -0.86 -5.02 -12.44
N VAL A 42 0.07 -4.33 -11.81
CA VAL A 42 0.99 -3.41 -12.51
C VAL A 42 2.42 -3.71 -12.11
N ARG A 43 3.35 -3.31 -12.99
CA ARG A 43 4.77 -3.40 -12.69
C ARG A 43 5.17 -2.40 -11.62
N ASP A 44 6.28 -2.65 -10.99
CA ASP A 44 6.89 -1.79 -9.96
C ASP A 44 7.54 -0.56 -10.62
N ARG A 45 6.72 0.26 -11.28
CA ARG A 45 7.11 1.47 -12.02
C ARG A 45 6.17 2.61 -11.68
N ALA A 46 6.76 3.78 -11.44
CA ALA A 46 6.02 4.97 -11.02
C ALA A 46 4.91 5.37 -11.98
N ASP A 47 5.17 5.38 -13.29
CA ASP A 47 4.20 5.72 -14.31
C ASP A 47 2.99 4.79 -14.32
N GLU A 48 3.21 3.50 -14.22
CA GLU A 48 2.13 2.50 -14.19
C GLU A 48 1.31 2.54 -12.90
N ILE A 49 1.97 2.78 -11.77
CA ILE A 49 1.30 2.93 -10.47
C ILE A 49 0.38 4.16 -10.49
N ILE A 50 0.87 5.30 -10.96
CA ILE A 50 0.09 6.54 -11.04
C ILE A 50 -1.11 6.35 -11.96
N GLU A 51 -0.91 5.78 -13.14
CA GLU A 51 -2.00 5.54 -14.10
C GLU A 51 -3.09 4.65 -13.49
N ALA A 52 -2.69 3.56 -12.85
CA ALA A 52 -3.63 2.63 -12.21
C ALA A 52 -4.40 3.29 -11.07
N VAL A 53 -3.72 4.01 -10.19
CA VAL A 53 -4.35 4.72 -9.06
C VAL A 53 -5.33 5.77 -9.55
N ASP A 54 -4.91 6.62 -10.50
CA ASP A 54 -5.75 7.68 -11.05
C ASP A 54 -7.02 7.12 -11.69
N ALA A 55 -6.88 6.07 -12.49
CA ALA A 55 -8.02 5.41 -13.14
C ALA A 55 -8.97 4.75 -12.12
N SER A 56 -8.41 4.05 -11.13
CA SER A 56 -9.21 3.38 -10.09
C SER A 56 -9.98 4.37 -9.21
N MET A 57 -9.36 5.49 -8.88
CA MET A 57 -10.01 6.54 -8.08
C MET A 57 -11.22 7.18 -8.76
N LYS A 58 -11.27 7.16 -10.08
CA LYS A 58 -12.41 7.68 -10.84
C LYS A 58 -13.59 6.71 -10.84
N ARG A 59 -13.37 5.43 -10.62
CA ARG A 59 -14.39 4.38 -10.72
C ARG A 59 -14.89 3.86 -9.38
N ALA A 60 -14.03 3.83 -8.36
CA ALA A 60 -14.32 3.18 -7.09
C ALA A 60 -14.33 4.16 -5.92
N ASN A 61 -15.05 3.80 -4.88
CA ASN A 61 -15.08 4.56 -3.63
C ASN A 61 -13.83 4.28 -2.77
N ILE A 62 -13.30 3.05 -2.89
CA ILE A 62 -12.12 2.58 -2.14
C ILE A 62 -11.15 1.97 -3.14
N VAL A 63 -9.89 2.36 -3.03
CA VAL A 63 -8.80 1.73 -3.79
C VAL A 63 -7.83 1.11 -2.80
N LEU A 64 -7.64 -0.20 -2.89
CA LEU A 64 -6.67 -0.94 -2.09
C LEU A 64 -5.43 -1.19 -2.95
N VAL A 65 -4.28 -0.79 -2.43
CA VAL A 65 -2.99 -1.00 -3.10
C VAL A 65 -2.16 -1.96 -2.26
N THR A 66 -1.66 -3.01 -2.86
CA THR A 66 -0.80 -4.00 -2.21
C THR A 66 0.42 -4.31 -3.05
N GLY A 67 1.54 -4.62 -2.40
CA GLY A 67 2.82 -4.87 -3.04
C GLY A 67 3.70 -3.63 -3.13
N GLY A 68 4.96 -3.82 -3.50
CA GLY A 68 5.91 -2.73 -3.64
C GLY A 68 6.31 -2.02 -2.34
N LEU A 69 5.99 -2.61 -1.18
CA LEU A 69 6.27 -2.03 0.14
C LEU A 69 7.35 -2.78 0.91
N GLY A 70 8.01 -3.73 0.27
CA GLY A 70 9.08 -4.52 0.89
C GLY A 70 10.38 -3.76 1.05
N PRO A 71 11.30 -4.25 1.92
CA PRO A 71 12.56 -3.56 2.22
C PRO A 71 13.56 -3.54 1.06
N THR A 72 13.34 -4.36 0.05
CA THR A 72 14.30 -4.59 -1.04
C THR A 72 14.02 -3.80 -2.30
N LYS A 73 12.84 -3.20 -2.44
CA LYS A 73 12.46 -2.40 -3.62
C LYS A 73 12.00 -1.01 -3.21
N ASP A 74 12.81 -0.40 -2.43
CA ASP A 74 12.90 1.03 -2.19
C ASP A 74 11.64 1.82 -2.43
N ASP A 75 10.67 1.70 -1.55
CA ASP A 75 9.72 2.78 -1.34
C ASP A 75 9.17 3.43 -2.63
N ILE A 76 9.36 2.81 -3.82
CA ILE A 76 8.90 3.40 -5.07
C ILE A 76 7.39 3.64 -5.00
N THR A 77 6.67 2.71 -4.38
CA THR A 77 5.23 2.86 -4.16
C THR A 77 4.92 4.03 -3.25
N LYS A 78 5.60 4.14 -2.10
CA LYS A 78 5.40 5.24 -1.17
C LYS A 78 5.77 6.58 -1.79
N GLN A 79 6.92 6.67 -2.45
CA GLN A 79 7.37 7.89 -3.12
C GLN A 79 6.42 8.31 -4.24
N THR A 80 5.97 7.36 -5.04
CA THR A 80 5.05 7.60 -6.15
C THR A 80 3.70 8.10 -5.64
N LEU A 81 3.18 7.49 -4.58
CA LEU A 81 1.93 7.92 -3.97
C LEU A 81 2.04 9.28 -3.31
N CYS A 82 3.18 9.57 -2.67
CA CYS A 82 3.46 10.92 -2.15
C CYS A 82 3.42 11.96 -3.26
N LYS A 83 4.03 11.67 -4.39
CA LYS A 83 4.01 12.56 -5.56
C LYS A 83 2.59 12.76 -6.09
N TYR A 84 1.83 11.68 -6.20
CA TYR A 84 0.45 11.74 -6.68
C TYR A 84 -0.46 12.57 -5.75
N PHE A 85 -0.32 12.39 -4.44
CA PHE A 85 -1.13 13.08 -3.43
C PHE A 85 -0.57 14.44 -2.98
N GLY A 86 0.58 14.86 -3.50
CA GLY A 86 1.19 16.15 -3.12
C GLY A 86 1.69 16.20 -1.68
N THR A 87 2.17 15.10 -1.15
CA THR A 87 2.75 14.97 0.18
C THR A 87 4.20 14.50 0.12
N ARG A 88 4.83 14.33 1.25
CA ARG A 88 6.23 13.90 1.37
C ARG A 88 6.37 12.76 2.38
N LEU A 89 7.46 12.01 2.28
CA LEU A 89 7.81 10.99 3.27
C LEU A 89 8.42 11.65 4.51
N ILE A 90 7.96 11.22 5.68
CA ILE A 90 8.51 11.57 6.98
C ILE A 90 8.82 10.31 7.78
N PHE A 91 9.74 10.42 8.74
CA PHE A 91 10.04 9.32 9.67
C PHE A 91 8.95 9.23 10.75
N SER A 92 8.43 8.02 10.96
CA SER A 92 7.43 7.75 11.99
C SER A 92 8.03 6.89 13.12
N GLU A 93 8.13 7.44 14.30
CA GLU A 93 8.59 6.71 15.50
C GLU A 93 7.68 5.52 15.81
N ALA A 94 6.38 5.68 15.69
CA ALA A 94 5.41 4.61 15.97
C ALA A 94 5.58 3.42 15.01
N VAL A 95 5.79 3.70 13.73
CA VAL A 95 6.07 2.66 12.72
C VAL A 95 7.41 2.01 12.99
N PHE A 96 8.43 2.80 13.35
CA PHE A 96 9.76 2.28 13.67
C PHE A 96 9.74 1.33 14.86
N GLU A 97 9.01 1.68 15.92
CA GLU A 97 8.83 0.79 17.08
C GLU A 97 8.12 -0.52 16.69
N ASN A 98 7.12 -0.46 15.82
CA ASN A 98 6.46 -1.65 15.31
C ASN A 98 7.42 -2.53 14.49
N VAL A 99 8.24 -1.94 13.63
CA VAL A 99 9.26 -2.65 12.84
C VAL A 99 10.24 -3.36 13.79
N LYS A 100 10.75 -2.67 14.79
CA LYS A 100 11.63 -3.27 15.81
C LYS A 100 10.98 -4.47 16.50
N ARG A 101 9.72 -4.32 16.91
CA ARG A 101 8.97 -5.37 17.60
C ARG A 101 8.80 -6.62 16.74
N VAL A 102 8.45 -6.44 15.46
CA VAL A 102 8.22 -7.55 14.53
C VAL A 102 9.52 -8.25 14.14
N LEU A 103 10.60 -7.49 13.98
CA LEU A 103 11.90 -8.00 13.55
C LEU A 103 12.82 -8.37 14.71
N ALA A 104 12.38 -8.25 15.95
CA ALA A 104 13.19 -8.54 17.14
C ALA A 104 13.81 -9.93 17.06
N GLY A 105 15.14 -10.00 17.11
CA GLY A 105 15.91 -11.25 17.07
C GLY A 105 15.98 -11.94 15.70
N LYS A 106 15.35 -11.39 14.66
CA LYS A 106 15.33 -11.99 13.32
C LYS A 106 16.35 -11.36 12.38
N ILE A 107 16.51 -10.06 12.45
CA ILE A 107 17.38 -9.28 11.56
C ILE A 107 18.09 -8.19 12.39
N PRO A 108 19.40 -7.91 12.15
CA PRO A 108 20.07 -6.78 12.78
C PRO A 108 19.43 -5.45 12.34
N MET A 109 19.30 -4.52 13.26
CA MET A 109 18.80 -3.17 12.97
C MET A 109 19.80 -2.44 12.09
N ASN A 110 19.44 -2.23 10.82
CA ASN A 110 20.25 -1.53 9.84
C ASN A 110 19.43 -0.44 9.13
N ALA A 111 20.04 0.23 8.13
CA ALA A 111 19.38 1.32 7.38
C ALA A 111 18.11 0.89 6.65
N LEU A 112 17.99 -0.38 6.23
CA LEU A 112 16.79 -0.89 5.58
C LEU A 112 15.57 -0.86 6.50
N ASN A 113 15.77 -1.19 7.78
CA ASN A 113 14.69 -1.16 8.76
C ASN A 113 14.18 0.25 9.02
N LYS A 114 15.05 1.25 8.93
CA LYS A 114 14.67 2.66 9.06
C LYS A 114 13.84 3.14 7.88
N SER A 115 14.13 2.68 6.66
CA SER A 115 13.36 3.07 5.48
C SER A 115 11.90 2.59 5.57
N GLN A 116 11.64 1.48 6.24
CA GLN A 116 10.29 0.99 6.48
C GLN A 116 9.46 1.90 7.40
N ALA A 117 10.11 2.74 8.19
CA ALA A 117 9.46 3.70 9.06
C ALA A 117 9.14 5.03 8.38
N MET A 118 9.54 5.20 7.12
CA MET A 118 9.16 6.37 6.33
C MET A 118 7.74 6.22 5.82
N VAL A 119 6.91 7.21 6.10
CA VAL A 119 5.49 7.22 5.71
C VAL A 119 5.11 8.58 5.14
N PRO A 120 4.07 8.66 4.28
CA PRO A 120 3.56 9.96 3.83
C PRO A 120 3.10 10.82 5.02
N GLU A 121 3.45 12.11 5.01
CA GLU A 121 3.09 13.03 6.11
C GLU A 121 1.59 13.10 6.35
N ASP A 122 0.80 13.10 5.28
CA ASP A 122 -0.65 13.27 5.34
C ASP A 122 -1.42 11.94 5.43
N CYS A 123 -0.75 10.83 5.70
CA CYS A 123 -1.42 9.55 5.86
C CYS A 123 -1.88 9.28 7.29
N ILE A 124 -2.85 8.39 7.40
CA ILE A 124 -3.19 7.74 8.67
C ILE A 124 -2.50 6.38 8.68
N VAL A 125 -1.69 6.14 9.70
CA VAL A 125 -1.02 4.84 9.89
C VAL A 125 -1.95 3.89 10.61
N ILE A 126 -2.21 2.75 9.99
CA ILE A 126 -2.98 1.67 10.60
C ILE A 126 -1.99 0.66 11.16
N ASN A 127 -2.15 0.31 12.43
CA ASN A 127 -1.20 -0.57 13.11
C ASN A 127 -1.19 -1.98 12.51
N ASN A 128 -0.04 -2.39 11.96
CA ASN A 128 0.16 -3.75 11.47
C ASN A 128 0.67 -4.63 12.60
N ARG A 129 -0.20 -5.51 13.11
CA ARG A 129 0.12 -6.39 14.25
C ARG A 129 0.96 -7.59 13.87
N VAL A 130 0.97 -7.98 12.61
CA VAL A 130 1.57 -9.25 12.17
C VAL A 130 2.77 -9.08 11.25
N GLY A 131 3.00 -7.91 10.70
CA GLY A 131 4.07 -7.66 9.74
C GLY A 131 4.80 -6.36 9.98
N SER A 132 5.95 -6.21 9.34
CA SER A 132 6.78 -5.00 9.39
C SER A 132 6.37 -3.94 8.37
N ALA A 133 5.64 -4.32 7.33
CA ALA A 133 5.17 -3.38 6.32
C ALA A 133 4.13 -2.43 6.89
N SER A 134 4.22 -1.16 6.52
CA SER A 134 3.26 -0.15 6.96
C SER A 134 1.91 -0.36 6.27
N VAL A 135 0.84 -0.25 7.03
CA VAL A 135 -0.52 -0.13 6.49
C VAL A 135 -0.92 1.33 6.59
N LEU A 136 -1.23 1.93 5.46
CA LEU A 136 -1.43 3.37 5.36
C LEU A 136 -2.78 3.69 4.72
N SER A 137 -3.43 4.74 5.18
CA SER A 137 -4.61 5.29 4.55
C SER A 137 -4.34 6.72 4.10
N LEU A 138 -4.63 6.99 2.84
CA LEU A 138 -4.53 8.32 2.24
C LEU A 138 -5.91 8.74 1.75
N ILE A 139 -6.27 9.98 2.03
CA ILE A 139 -7.53 10.57 1.59
C ILE A 139 -7.21 11.70 0.62
N HIS A 140 -7.89 11.73 -0.51
CA HIS A 140 -7.73 12.81 -1.49
C HIS A 140 -8.36 14.09 -0.95
N ILE A 141 -7.54 15.11 -0.71
CA ILE A 141 -7.95 16.33 0.01
C ILE A 141 -8.98 17.17 -0.78
N SER A 142 -8.92 17.14 -2.10
CA SER A 142 -9.85 17.88 -2.95
C SER A 142 -11.24 17.23 -3.08
N GLU A 143 -11.37 15.99 -2.65
CA GLU A 143 -12.65 15.26 -2.60
C GLU A 143 -12.73 14.46 -1.29
N PRO A 144 -13.28 15.05 -0.23
CA PRO A 144 -13.21 14.47 1.12
C PRO A 144 -13.94 13.14 1.31
N THR A 145 -14.54 12.59 0.26
CA THR A 145 -15.32 11.36 0.32
C THR A 145 -14.66 10.13 -0.31
N ARG A 146 -13.38 10.22 -0.75
CA ARG A 146 -12.70 9.11 -1.43
C ARG A 146 -11.44 8.66 -0.66
N PRO A 147 -11.58 7.77 0.32
CA PRO A 147 -10.43 7.20 1.01
C PRO A 147 -9.66 6.22 0.13
N ILE A 148 -8.34 6.21 0.27
CA ILE A 148 -7.45 5.20 -0.31
C ILE A 148 -6.75 4.49 0.83
N SER A 149 -6.79 3.15 0.81
CA SER A 149 -6.06 2.31 1.76
C SER A 149 -4.91 1.62 1.04
N ILE A 150 -3.73 1.62 1.69
CA ILE A 150 -2.50 1.01 1.18
C ILE A 150 -1.99 0.02 2.22
N SER A 151 -1.70 -1.18 1.79
CA SER A 151 -1.11 -2.21 2.66
C SER A 151 0.04 -2.96 2.00
#